data_b1264cf641fe91f39b628c2bb2a45190
#
_entry.id   b1264cf641fe91f39b628c2bb2a45190
#
_cell.length_a   1.000
_cell.length_b   1.000
_cell.length_c   1.000
_cell.angle_alpha   90.00
_cell.angle_beta   90.00
_cell.angle_gamma   90.00
#
_symmetry.space_group_name_H-M   'P 1'
#
loop_
_entity.id
_entity.type
_entity.pdbx_description
1 polymer ?
#
loop_
_entity_poly.entity_id
_entity_poly.type
_entity_poly.pdbx_seq_one_letter_code
_entity_poly.pdbx_strand_id
1 'polypeptide(L)'
;MRKYFNLTVLFVAVAALIFGSVWDYEIAKAAYIGEMPRENIFGAIFSYIGIIPTFVGWSFIGAGVVAIANGSPYSKRATVWLRVFGIALSLLSVFYFPSTLFMVNKPAYAIPWYIAFPIGLLILALVWYLGYKAAMRYGDKERLLKTLLILGAVTIFCWLFVVIVKELASRPRYRFVRSSGIEEYFCNWWQGGVDIKDSISLSATSDELSSFPSGHSTYSAFAVVLFPSIAELYESAKRYRIPIFAASILWWIATAASRMTVGAHYLSDVAFGGILVVFAYAIVTYVYKIVLKKKA
;
A
#
# COMPACT_ATOMS: atom_id res chain seq x y z
N MET A 1 -5.30 21.74 7.69
CA MET A 1 -6.05 20.87 6.79
C MET A 1 -5.50 19.44 6.76
N ARG A 2 -4.21 19.20 6.48
CA ARG A 2 -3.57 17.87 6.47
C ARG A 2 -3.79 17.08 7.78
N LYS A 3 -3.75 17.77 8.94
CA LYS A 3 -4.05 17.16 10.26
C LYS A 3 -5.47 16.59 10.29
N TYR A 4 -6.45 17.31 9.73
CA TYR A 4 -7.85 16.84 9.70
C TYR A 4 -8.03 15.64 8.77
N PHE A 5 -7.35 15.61 7.63
CA PHE A 5 -7.38 14.46 6.72
C PHE A 5 -6.89 13.18 7.40
N ASN A 6 -5.73 13.25 8.07
CA ASN A 6 -5.20 12.11 8.81
C ASN A 6 -6.13 11.67 9.95
N LEU A 7 -6.74 12.63 10.67
CA LEU A 7 -7.70 12.33 11.73
C LEU A 7 -8.97 11.65 11.20
N THR A 8 -9.48 12.06 10.04
CA THR A 8 -10.64 11.42 9.40
C THR A 8 -10.33 9.95 9.06
N VAL A 9 -9.19 9.69 8.42
CA VAL A 9 -8.79 8.30 8.09
C VAL A 9 -8.60 7.49 9.36
N LEU A 10 -7.92 8.04 10.35
CA LEU A 10 -7.70 7.37 11.63
C LEU A 10 -9.03 7.05 12.33
N PHE A 11 -9.96 7.99 12.37
CA PHE A 11 -11.28 7.78 12.97
C PHE A 11 -12.04 6.64 12.28
N VAL A 12 -12.13 6.66 10.95
CA VAL A 12 -12.81 5.61 10.17
C VAL A 12 -12.12 4.25 10.39
N ALA A 13 -10.80 4.22 10.34
CA ALA A 13 -10.04 2.99 10.49
C ALA A 13 -10.12 2.43 11.93
N VAL A 14 -10.06 3.27 12.96
CA VAL A 14 -10.21 2.84 14.35
C VAL A 14 -11.62 2.36 14.63
N ALA A 15 -12.64 3.06 14.13
CA ALA A 15 -14.03 2.58 14.25
C ALA A 15 -14.18 1.19 13.59
N ALA A 16 -13.68 1.02 12.37
CA ALA A 16 -13.71 -0.26 11.67
C ALA A 16 -12.92 -1.35 12.42
N LEU A 17 -11.77 -1.02 13.04
CA LEU A 17 -11.00 -1.95 13.86
C LEU A 17 -11.79 -2.40 15.10
N ILE A 18 -12.46 -1.48 15.78
CA ILE A 18 -13.30 -1.80 16.96
C ILE A 18 -14.46 -2.72 16.54
N PHE A 19 -15.16 -2.40 15.46
CA PHE A 19 -16.22 -3.26 14.93
C PHE A 19 -15.68 -4.64 14.52
N GLY A 20 -14.56 -4.70 13.80
CA GLY A 20 -13.90 -5.95 13.44
C GLY A 20 -13.47 -6.74 14.67
N SER A 21 -13.01 -6.09 15.73
CA SER A 21 -12.62 -6.78 16.97
C SER A 21 -13.77 -7.58 17.61
N VAL A 22 -15.02 -7.22 17.34
CA VAL A 22 -16.19 -7.91 17.90
C VAL A 22 -16.84 -8.84 16.89
N TRP A 23 -16.90 -8.47 15.61
CA TRP A 23 -17.72 -9.14 14.61
C TRP A 23 -16.93 -9.59 13.35
N ASP A 24 -15.61 -9.73 13.42
CA ASP A 24 -14.79 -10.05 12.25
C ASP A 24 -15.27 -11.28 11.48
N TYR A 25 -15.59 -12.35 12.21
CA TYR A 25 -16.03 -13.60 11.59
C TYR A 25 -17.38 -13.44 10.89
N GLU A 26 -18.36 -12.85 11.57
CA GLU A 26 -19.70 -12.65 11.02
C GLU A 26 -19.70 -11.67 9.83
N ILE A 27 -18.91 -10.60 9.93
CA ILE A 27 -18.74 -9.65 8.84
C ILE A 27 -18.06 -10.33 7.64
N ALA A 28 -17.02 -11.13 7.86
CA ALA A 28 -16.35 -11.86 6.79
C ALA A 28 -17.29 -12.87 6.13
N LYS A 29 -18.11 -13.58 6.92
CA LYS A 29 -19.12 -14.52 6.44
C LYS A 29 -20.18 -13.82 5.58
N ALA A 30 -20.64 -12.66 6.00
CA ALA A 30 -21.62 -11.86 5.25
C ALA A 30 -21.04 -11.21 3.99
N ALA A 31 -19.77 -10.77 4.04
CA ALA A 31 -19.11 -10.09 2.94
C ALA A 31 -18.57 -11.03 1.86
N TYR A 32 -18.32 -12.29 2.18
CA TYR A 32 -17.70 -13.24 1.25
C TYR A 32 -18.60 -13.57 0.06
N ILE A 33 -18.11 -13.32 -1.13
CA ILE A 33 -18.81 -13.62 -2.39
C ILE A 33 -18.18 -14.85 -3.04
N GLY A 34 -16.86 -14.94 -3.08
CA GLY A 34 -16.13 -16.01 -3.73
C GLY A 34 -14.75 -15.57 -4.16
N GLU A 35 -13.92 -16.55 -4.49
CA GLU A 35 -12.54 -16.26 -4.93
C GLU A 35 -12.44 -16.17 -6.45
N MET A 36 -13.36 -16.77 -7.18
CA MET A 36 -13.29 -16.87 -8.64
C MET A 36 -13.79 -15.56 -9.31
N PRO A 37 -13.14 -15.07 -10.41
CA PRO A 37 -13.58 -13.86 -11.10
C PRO A 37 -15.01 -13.92 -11.61
N ARG A 38 -15.44 -15.11 -12.00
CA ARG A 38 -16.82 -15.31 -12.46
C ARG A 38 -17.84 -15.04 -11.36
N GLU A 39 -17.46 -15.27 -10.12
CA GLU A 39 -18.28 -15.05 -8.93
C GLU A 39 -18.12 -13.62 -8.39
N ASN A 40 -16.90 -13.11 -8.44
CA ASN A 40 -16.49 -11.87 -7.77
C ASN A 40 -15.56 -11.03 -8.64
N ILE A 41 -16.10 -10.38 -9.66
CA ILE A 41 -15.34 -9.49 -10.56
C ILE A 41 -14.73 -8.32 -9.79
N PHE A 42 -15.44 -7.75 -8.81
CA PHE A 42 -14.96 -6.65 -7.99
C PHE A 42 -13.71 -7.06 -7.19
N GLY A 43 -13.79 -8.21 -6.52
CA GLY A 43 -12.66 -8.78 -5.78
C GLY A 43 -11.46 -9.06 -6.69
N ALA A 44 -11.70 -9.60 -7.87
CA ALA A 44 -10.67 -9.88 -8.87
C ALA A 44 -9.97 -8.59 -9.33
N ILE A 45 -10.72 -7.57 -9.78
CA ILE A 45 -10.16 -6.31 -10.27
C ILE A 45 -9.28 -5.66 -9.20
N PHE A 46 -9.79 -5.46 -7.98
CA PHE A 46 -9.05 -4.78 -6.92
C PHE A 46 -7.90 -5.61 -6.32
N SER A 47 -7.87 -6.92 -6.56
CA SER A 47 -6.69 -7.74 -6.26
C SER A 47 -5.48 -7.32 -7.10
N TYR A 48 -5.70 -6.79 -8.30
CA TYR A 48 -4.65 -6.30 -9.19
C TYR A 48 -4.38 -4.81 -9.03
N ILE A 49 -5.44 -3.99 -9.18
CA ILE A 49 -5.27 -2.54 -9.25
C ILE A 49 -5.17 -1.87 -7.88
N GLY A 50 -5.62 -2.53 -6.81
CA GLY A 50 -5.71 -1.93 -5.47
C GLY A 50 -4.40 -1.34 -4.95
N ILE A 51 -3.27 -1.99 -5.25
CA ILE A 51 -1.93 -1.59 -4.80
C ILE A 51 -1.20 -0.61 -5.74
N ILE A 52 -1.81 -0.21 -6.86
CA ILE A 52 -1.24 0.76 -7.83
C ILE A 52 -0.67 2.02 -7.15
N PRO A 53 -1.32 2.63 -6.14
CA PRO A 53 -0.80 3.83 -5.50
C PRO A 53 0.63 3.69 -4.97
N THR A 54 1.00 2.52 -4.46
CA THR A 54 2.36 2.28 -3.97
C THR A 54 3.39 2.29 -5.12
N PHE A 55 3.08 1.66 -6.24
CA PHE A 55 4.00 1.66 -7.40
C PHE A 55 4.10 3.03 -8.07
N VAL A 56 2.98 3.75 -8.17
CA VAL A 56 2.98 5.15 -8.59
C VAL A 56 3.86 5.99 -7.66
N GLY A 57 3.77 5.77 -6.35
CA GLY A 57 4.61 6.43 -5.37
C GLY A 57 6.09 6.16 -5.56
N TRP A 58 6.49 4.91 -5.74
CA TRP A 58 7.89 4.54 -5.97
C TRP A 58 8.43 5.12 -7.28
N SER A 59 7.64 5.06 -8.34
CA SER A 59 7.99 5.68 -9.63
C SER A 59 8.15 7.19 -9.51
N PHE A 60 7.25 7.87 -8.80
CA PHE A 60 7.34 9.31 -8.55
C PHE A 60 8.55 9.68 -7.68
N ILE A 61 8.83 8.92 -6.63
CA ILE A 61 9.99 9.14 -5.74
C ILE A 61 11.27 8.99 -6.56
N GLY A 62 11.40 7.91 -7.33
CA GLY A 62 12.57 7.66 -8.17
C GLY A 62 12.78 8.77 -9.21
N ALA A 63 11.73 9.17 -9.90
CA ALA A 63 11.77 10.27 -10.86
C ALA A 63 12.18 11.61 -10.20
N GLY A 64 11.66 11.89 -9.01
CA GLY A 64 11.98 13.08 -8.23
C GLY A 64 13.44 13.12 -7.78
N VAL A 65 13.98 11.97 -7.34
CA VAL A 65 15.40 11.85 -6.97
C VAL A 65 16.31 12.13 -8.18
N VAL A 66 15.99 11.57 -9.35
CA VAL A 66 16.72 11.87 -10.59
C VAL A 66 16.65 13.34 -10.98
N ALA A 67 15.47 13.96 -10.84
CA ALA A 67 15.28 15.38 -11.12
C ALA A 67 16.10 16.27 -10.17
N ILE A 68 16.16 15.94 -8.90
CA ILE A 68 17.00 16.64 -7.91
C ILE A 68 18.48 16.47 -8.26
N ALA A 69 18.93 15.27 -8.61
CA ALA A 69 20.30 15.01 -9.00
C ALA A 69 20.73 15.82 -10.23
N ASN A 70 19.79 16.07 -11.15
CA ASN A 70 20.07 16.85 -12.38
C ASN A 70 20.02 18.37 -12.17
N GLY A 71 19.26 18.83 -11.19
CA GLY A 71 19.02 20.26 -10.95
C GLY A 71 19.74 20.86 -9.74
N SER A 72 20.66 20.13 -9.10
CA SER A 72 21.34 20.58 -7.88
C SER A 72 22.87 20.48 -8.03
N PRO A 73 23.65 21.36 -7.40
CA PRO A 73 25.09 21.42 -7.50
C PRO A 73 25.81 20.35 -6.65
N TYR A 74 25.43 19.08 -6.85
CA TYR A 74 26.13 17.97 -6.22
C TYR A 74 27.46 17.64 -6.90
N SER A 75 28.36 16.99 -6.18
CA SER A 75 29.55 16.42 -6.80
C SER A 75 29.19 15.41 -7.89
N LYS A 76 30.06 15.25 -8.91
CA LYS A 76 29.83 14.29 -10.01
C LYS A 76 29.49 12.88 -9.49
N ARG A 77 30.22 12.43 -8.44
CA ARG A 77 30.01 11.12 -7.82
C ARG A 77 28.63 11.02 -7.17
N ALA A 78 28.22 12.02 -6.38
CA ALA A 78 26.92 12.05 -5.73
C ALA A 78 25.78 12.08 -6.77
N THR A 79 25.91 12.88 -7.81
CA THR A 79 24.93 12.95 -8.91
C THR A 79 24.74 11.58 -9.57
N VAL A 80 25.83 10.85 -9.86
CA VAL A 80 25.73 9.50 -10.44
C VAL A 80 25.00 8.55 -9.51
N TRP A 81 25.37 8.50 -8.23
CA TRP A 81 24.71 7.60 -7.27
C TRP A 81 23.22 7.92 -7.06
N LEU A 82 22.85 9.19 -6.99
CA LEU A 82 21.46 9.60 -6.91
C LEU A 82 20.65 9.20 -8.15
N ARG A 83 21.22 9.34 -9.34
CA ARG A 83 20.59 8.87 -10.59
C ARG A 83 20.42 7.36 -10.60
N VAL A 84 21.48 6.61 -10.27
CA VAL A 84 21.41 5.14 -10.18
C VAL A 84 20.35 4.70 -9.20
N PHE A 85 20.32 5.28 -7.99
CA PHE A 85 19.32 4.98 -6.98
C PHE A 85 17.89 5.29 -7.44
N GLY A 86 17.66 6.49 -7.99
CA GLY A 86 16.33 6.90 -8.47
C GLY A 86 15.84 6.03 -9.64
N ILE A 87 16.72 5.66 -10.59
CA ILE A 87 16.40 4.75 -11.68
C ILE A 87 16.12 3.35 -11.14
N ALA A 88 16.94 2.83 -10.24
CA ALA A 88 16.76 1.50 -9.65
C ALA A 88 15.42 1.40 -8.90
N LEU A 89 15.06 2.40 -8.11
CA LEU A 89 13.78 2.44 -7.40
C LEU A 89 12.59 2.46 -8.39
N SER A 90 12.72 3.20 -9.48
CA SER A 90 11.70 3.23 -10.53
C SER A 90 11.59 1.89 -11.26
N LEU A 91 12.71 1.25 -11.56
CA LEU A 91 12.73 -0.08 -12.18
C LEU A 91 12.15 -1.14 -11.26
N LEU A 92 12.42 -1.09 -9.95
CA LEU A 92 11.79 -1.98 -8.98
C LEU A 92 10.26 -1.86 -9.03
N SER A 93 9.71 -0.64 -9.14
CA SER A 93 8.26 -0.47 -9.29
C SER A 93 7.74 -1.08 -10.59
N VAL A 94 8.49 -0.96 -11.68
CA VAL A 94 8.13 -1.51 -13.00
C VAL A 94 8.16 -3.04 -13.01
N PHE A 95 9.14 -3.66 -12.35
CA PHE A 95 9.23 -5.13 -12.31
C PHE A 95 8.27 -5.74 -11.29
N TYR A 96 8.12 -5.13 -10.12
CA TYR A 96 7.32 -5.69 -9.06
C TYR A 96 5.80 -5.59 -9.34
N PHE A 97 5.33 -4.53 -9.97
CA PHE A 97 3.92 -4.36 -10.32
C PHE A 97 3.41 -5.45 -11.28
N PRO A 98 4.04 -5.70 -12.44
CA PRO A 98 3.62 -6.80 -13.28
C PRO A 98 3.80 -8.18 -12.63
N SER A 99 4.85 -8.38 -11.81
CA SER A 99 5.04 -9.64 -11.11
C SER A 99 3.93 -9.93 -10.10
N THR A 100 3.37 -8.92 -9.44
CA THR A 100 2.20 -9.10 -8.58
C THR A 100 0.94 -9.43 -9.37
N LEU A 101 0.78 -8.88 -10.58
CA LEU A 101 -0.28 -9.25 -11.52
C LEU A 101 -0.15 -10.72 -11.96
N PHE A 102 1.09 -11.19 -12.12
CA PHE A 102 1.40 -12.57 -12.52
C PHE A 102 1.37 -13.57 -11.35
N MET A 103 1.82 -13.15 -10.16
CA MET A 103 1.91 -13.96 -8.95
C MET A 103 0.58 -14.13 -8.19
N VAL A 104 -0.51 -13.55 -8.65
CA VAL A 104 -1.82 -13.97 -8.13
C VAL A 104 -2.07 -15.38 -8.59
N ASN A 105 -1.62 -16.30 -7.75
CA ASN A 105 -1.33 -17.73 -7.96
C ASN A 105 -2.54 -18.60 -8.27
N LYS A 106 -3.52 -18.10 -9.01
CA LYS A 106 -4.62 -18.95 -9.49
C LYS A 106 -4.66 -18.84 -11.02
N PRO A 107 -4.41 -19.93 -11.75
CA PRO A 107 -4.37 -19.92 -13.22
C PRO A 107 -5.60 -19.29 -13.90
N ALA A 108 -6.73 -19.30 -13.19
CA ALA A 108 -7.98 -18.72 -13.66
C ALA A 108 -8.01 -17.18 -13.72
N TYR A 109 -7.03 -16.47 -13.12
CA TYR A 109 -6.99 -15.00 -13.02
C TYR A 109 -5.75 -14.38 -13.64
N ALA A 110 -4.76 -15.18 -13.97
CA ALA A 110 -3.50 -14.65 -14.47
C ALA A 110 -3.72 -13.93 -15.80
N ILE A 111 -3.63 -12.60 -15.77
CA ILE A 111 -3.39 -11.89 -17.02
C ILE A 111 -2.04 -12.39 -17.54
N PRO A 112 -1.98 -12.94 -18.77
CA PRO A 112 -0.74 -13.45 -19.31
C PRO A 112 0.39 -12.42 -19.18
N TRP A 113 1.57 -12.84 -18.74
CA TRP A 113 2.70 -11.95 -18.47
C TRP A 113 3.07 -11.07 -19.68
N TYR A 114 2.92 -11.60 -20.89
CA TYR A 114 3.18 -10.89 -22.15
C TYR A 114 2.18 -9.76 -22.43
N ILE A 115 1.05 -9.70 -21.70
CA ILE A 115 0.08 -8.60 -21.73
C ILE A 115 0.29 -7.69 -20.51
N ALA A 116 0.39 -8.26 -19.31
CA ALA A 116 0.51 -7.51 -18.07
C ALA A 116 1.80 -6.69 -18.00
N PHE A 117 2.92 -7.28 -18.43
CA PHE A 117 4.22 -6.62 -18.37
C PHE A 117 4.33 -5.38 -19.26
N PRO A 118 4.00 -5.43 -20.58
CA PRO A 118 4.03 -4.23 -21.43
C PRO A 118 3.08 -3.13 -20.95
N ILE A 119 1.87 -3.48 -20.50
CA ILE A 119 0.90 -2.49 -20.00
C ILE A 119 1.42 -1.83 -18.71
N GLY A 120 1.91 -2.64 -17.78
CA GLY A 120 2.51 -2.12 -16.53
C GLY A 120 3.72 -1.23 -16.80
N LEU A 121 4.59 -1.63 -17.72
CA LEU A 121 5.75 -0.86 -18.15
C LEU A 121 5.34 0.50 -18.74
N LEU A 122 4.36 0.51 -19.65
CA LEU A 122 3.86 1.76 -20.26
C LEU A 122 3.26 2.71 -19.21
N ILE A 123 2.42 2.19 -18.29
CA ILE A 123 1.79 3.01 -17.24
C ILE A 123 2.87 3.62 -16.35
N LEU A 124 3.80 2.81 -15.87
CA LEU A 124 4.83 3.29 -14.94
C LEU A 124 5.87 4.18 -15.62
N ALA A 125 6.20 3.93 -16.88
CA ALA A 125 7.04 4.82 -17.68
C ALA A 125 6.39 6.19 -17.88
N LEU A 126 5.06 6.22 -18.13
CA LEU A 126 4.31 7.48 -18.23
C LEU A 126 4.31 8.22 -16.88
N VAL A 127 4.03 7.52 -15.77
CA VAL A 127 4.06 8.10 -14.42
C VAL A 127 5.45 8.65 -14.11
N TRP A 128 6.50 7.90 -14.45
CA TRP A 128 7.87 8.35 -14.25
C TRP A 128 8.19 9.61 -15.06
N TYR A 129 7.85 9.61 -16.34
CA TYR A 129 8.08 10.75 -17.23
C TYR A 129 7.36 12.02 -16.76
N LEU A 130 6.07 11.89 -16.41
CA LEU A 130 5.29 13.01 -15.89
C LEU A 130 5.82 13.49 -14.54
N GLY A 131 6.17 12.56 -13.66
CA GLY A 131 6.78 12.86 -12.35
C GLY A 131 8.13 13.56 -12.50
N TYR A 132 8.99 13.10 -13.40
CA TYR A 132 10.26 13.74 -13.71
C TYR A 132 10.09 15.17 -14.23
N LYS A 133 9.22 15.37 -15.24
CA LYS A 133 8.93 16.71 -15.77
C LYS A 133 8.37 17.65 -14.69
N ALA A 134 7.46 17.15 -13.88
CA ALA A 134 6.89 17.93 -12.79
C ALA A 134 7.97 18.31 -11.75
N ALA A 135 8.80 17.35 -11.34
CA ALA A 135 9.89 17.57 -10.39
C ALA A 135 10.99 18.51 -10.92
N MET A 136 11.34 18.43 -12.21
CA MET A 136 12.29 19.35 -12.83
C MET A 136 11.79 20.81 -12.84
N ARG A 137 10.49 20.99 -13.08
CA ARG A 137 9.86 22.35 -13.10
C ARG A 137 9.61 22.89 -11.69
N TYR A 138 9.67 22.06 -10.67
CA TYR A 138 9.42 22.49 -9.30
C TYR A 138 10.62 23.27 -8.75
N GLY A 139 10.40 24.55 -8.40
CA GLY A 139 11.47 25.47 -8.01
C GLY A 139 12.09 25.17 -6.63
N ASP A 140 11.26 24.78 -5.66
CA ASP A 140 11.71 24.49 -4.29
C ASP A 140 12.19 23.04 -4.16
N LYS A 141 13.45 22.80 -4.51
CA LYS A 141 14.07 21.45 -4.46
C LYS A 141 14.18 20.89 -3.05
N GLU A 142 14.31 21.75 -2.03
CA GLU A 142 14.38 21.31 -0.63
C GLU A 142 13.04 20.73 -0.18
N ARG A 143 11.95 21.44 -0.48
CA ARG A 143 10.60 20.96 -0.18
C ARG A 143 10.25 19.69 -0.95
N LEU A 144 10.69 19.57 -2.21
CA LEU A 144 10.53 18.36 -3.00
C LEU A 144 11.28 17.19 -2.33
N LEU A 145 12.57 17.37 -2.02
CA LEU A 145 13.38 16.34 -1.37
C LEU A 145 12.76 15.88 -0.04
N LYS A 146 12.33 16.82 0.79
CA LYS A 146 11.61 16.53 2.03
C LYS A 146 10.39 15.64 1.79
N THR A 147 9.58 15.98 0.80
CA THR A 147 8.36 15.22 0.48
C THR A 147 8.72 13.79 0.03
N LEU A 148 9.72 13.65 -0.84
CA LEU A 148 10.19 12.35 -1.33
C LEU A 148 10.75 11.47 -0.19
N LEU A 149 11.55 12.06 0.71
CA LEU A 149 12.10 11.34 1.86
C LEU A 149 11.01 10.84 2.81
N ILE A 150 10.01 11.68 3.10
CA ILE A 150 8.89 11.28 3.96
C ILE A 150 8.08 10.17 3.30
N LEU A 151 7.72 10.31 2.03
CA LEU A 151 6.95 9.30 1.31
C LEU A 151 7.71 7.96 1.20
N GLY A 152 9.00 8.01 0.88
CA GLY A 152 9.85 6.83 0.82
C GLY A 152 9.97 6.11 2.16
N ALA A 153 10.23 6.86 3.24
CA ALA A 153 10.35 6.30 4.58
C ALA A 153 9.02 5.69 5.07
N VAL A 154 7.87 6.31 4.77
CA VAL A 154 6.55 5.75 5.08
C VAL A 154 6.34 4.43 4.36
N THR A 155 6.69 4.36 3.08
CA THR A 155 6.51 3.13 2.28
C THR A 155 7.36 2.00 2.82
N ILE A 156 8.65 2.27 3.11
CA ILE A 156 9.57 1.27 3.66
C ILE A 156 9.08 0.81 5.04
N PHE A 157 8.68 1.74 5.91
CA PHE A 157 8.15 1.40 7.23
C PHE A 157 6.92 0.49 7.13
N CYS A 158 5.95 0.85 6.29
CA CYS A 158 4.75 0.04 6.10
C CYS A 158 5.06 -1.34 5.54
N TRP A 159 5.97 -1.43 4.57
CA TRP A 159 6.37 -2.71 3.96
C TRP A 159 7.03 -3.62 5.00
N LEU A 160 8.03 -3.13 5.72
CA LEU A 160 8.72 -3.90 6.76
C LEU A 160 7.75 -4.36 7.85
N PHE A 161 6.89 -3.46 8.31
CA PHE A 161 5.90 -3.77 9.33
C PHE A 161 4.94 -4.89 8.89
N VAL A 162 4.40 -4.78 7.68
CA VAL A 162 3.48 -5.80 7.12
C VAL A 162 4.17 -7.15 7.02
N VAL A 163 5.40 -7.21 6.49
CA VAL A 163 6.15 -8.47 6.35
C VAL A 163 6.40 -9.11 7.71
N ILE A 164 6.94 -8.36 8.66
CA ILE A 164 7.29 -8.88 9.99
C ILE A 164 6.03 -9.34 10.75
N VAL A 165 4.99 -8.51 10.78
CA VAL A 165 3.79 -8.82 11.57
C VAL A 165 2.99 -9.98 10.97
N LYS A 166 2.99 -10.17 9.64
CA LYS A 166 2.35 -11.33 9.01
C LYS A 166 2.94 -12.65 9.52
N GLU A 167 4.26 -12.73 9.57
CA GLU A 167 4.96 -13.93 10.07
C GLU A 167 4.68 -14.17 11.56
N LEU A 168 4.66 -13.12 12.36
CA LEU A 168 4.40 -13.22 13.80
C LEU A 168 2.94 -13.53 14.11
N ALA A 169 1.98 -12.93 13.38
CA ALA A 169 0.57 -13.11 13.63
C ALA A 169 0.05 -14.48 13.16
N SER A 170 0.58 -14.99 12.06
CA SER A 170 0.18 -16.28 11.45
C SER A 170 -1.34 -16.50 11.40
N ARG A 171 -2.13 -15.43 11.21
CA ARG A 171 -3.58 -15.45 11.27
C ARG A 171 -4.18 -16.13 10.05
N PRO A 172 -5.04 -17.17 10.21
CA PRO A 172 -5.74 -17.82 9.11
C PRO A 172 -6.69 -16.85 8.37
N ARG A 173 -6.74 -16.97 7.03
CA ARG A 173 -7.69 -16.21 6.21
C ARG A 173 -9.09 -16.81 6.30
N TYR A 174 -10.12 -15.97 6.16
CA TYR A 174 -11.52 -16.43 6.19
C TYR A 174 -11.81 -17.54 5.17
N ARG A 175 -11.31 -17.41 3.93
CA ARG A 175 -11.49 -18.41 2.88
C ARG A 175 -10.92 -19.80 3.28
N PHE A 176 -9.80 -19.83 4.01
CA PHE A 176 -9.22 -21.07 4.55
C PHE A 176 -10.08 -21.65 5.67
N VAL A 177 -10.50 -20.85 6.65
CA VAL A 177 -11.42 -21.27 7.72
C VAL A 177 -12.71 -21.84 7.12
N ARG A 178 -13.28 -21.14 6.14
CA ARG A 178 -14.48 -21.61 5.43
C ARG A 178 -14.26 -22.93 4.67
N SER A 179 -13.16 -23.07 3.95
CA SER A 179 -12.90 -24.28 3.13
C SER A 179 -12.54 -25.49 3.97
N SER A 180 -11.96 -25.30 5.15
CA SER A 180 -11.68 -26.37 6.11
C SER A 180 -12.95 -26.92 6.78
N GLY A 181 -14.00 -26.12 6.89
CA GLY A 181 -15.20 -26.44 7.66
C GLY A 181 -14.99 -26.39 9.18
N ILE A 182 -13.85 -25.90 9.65
CA ILE A 182 -13.47 -25.88 11.07
C ILE A 182 -13.43 -24.42 11.54
N GLU A 183 -14.51 -23.98 12.18
CA GLU A 183 -14.65 -22.58 12.65
C GLU A 183 -13.64 -22.21 13.74
N GLU A 184 -13.14 -23.17 14.50
CA GLU A 184 -12.12 -23.02 15.55
C GLU A 184 -10.76 -22.55 15.00
N TYR A 185 -10.54 -22.63 13.69
CA TYR A 185 -9.38 -22.02 13.04
C TYR A 185 -9.48 -20.51 12.93
N PHE A 186 -10.63 -19.90 13.20
CA PHE A 186 -10.73 -18.47 13.35
C PHE A 186 -10.05 -18.01 14.63
N CYS A 187 -9.25 -16.95 14.54
CA CYS A 187 -8.72 -16.23 15.70
C CYS A 187 -8.83 -14.73 15.50
N ASN A 188 -8.98 -14.00 16.59
CA ASN A 188 -8.97 -12.54 16.56
C ASN A 188 -7.58 -12.01 16.21
N TRP A 189 -7.51 -10.78 15.67
CA TRP A 189 -6.25 -10.19 15.21
C TRP A 189 -5.19 -10.02 16.31
N TRP A 190 -5.60 -9.95 17.59
CA TRP A 190 -4.70 -9.84 18.75
C TRP A 190 -4.26 -11.18 19.34
N GLN A 191 -4.93 -12.27 18.99
CA GLN A 191 -4.61 -13.61 19.51
C GLN A 191 -3.45 -14.24 18.73
N GLY A 192 -3.37 -13.92 17.42
CA GLY A 192 -2.48 -14.65 16.52
C GLY A 192 -2.96 -16.06 16.21
N GLY A 193 -2.31 -16.70 15.28
CA GLY A 193 -2.64 -18.06 14.82
C GLY A 193 -1.47 -19.05 14.93
N VAL A 194 -0.51 -18.80 15.83
CA VAL A 194 0.72 -19.63 15.94
C VAL A 194 0.35 -21.07 16.32
N ASP A 195 -0.50 -21.25 17.34
CA ASP A 195 -0.93 -22.59 17.78
C ASP A 195 -1.73 -23.32 16.68
N ILE A 196 -2.52 -22.54 15.91
CA ILE A 196 -3.25 -23.08 14.75
C ILE A 196 -2.27 -23.47 13.65
N LYS A 197 -1.25 -22.65 13.37
CA LYS A 197 -0.22 -22.92 12.36
C LYS A 197 0.47 -24.26 12.62
N ASP A 198 0.83 -24.53 13.87
CA ASP A 198 1.51 -25.77 14.25
C ASP A 198 0.61 -26.99 14.03
N SER A 199 -0.70 -26.87 14.27
CA SER A 199 -1.66 -27.96 14.09
C SER A 199 -2.05 -28.21 12.63
N ILE A 200 -1.96 -27.22 11.72
CA ILE A 200 -2.43 -27.30 10.33
C ILE A 200 -1.33 -27.14 9.28
N SER A 201 -0.06 -27.11 9.70
CA SER A 201 1.10 -26.83 8.83
C SER A 201 1.19 -27.72 7.57
N LEU A 202 0.61 -28.91 7.60
CA LEU A 202 0.56 -29.84 6.47
C LEU A 202 -0.58 -29.57 5.49
N SER A 203 -1.61 -28.82 5.88
CA SER A 203 -2.82 -28.59 5.08
C SER A 203 -2.97 -27.15 4.58
N ALA A 204 -2.25 -26.19 5.16
CA ALA A 204 -2.31 -24.78 4.83
C ALA A 204 -1.03 -24.27 4.17
N THR A 205 -1.18 -23.44 3.15
CA THR A 205 -0.04 -22.70 2.60
C THR A 205 0.31 -21.51 3.50
N SER A 206 1.54 -20.99 3.44
CA SER A 206 1.95 -19.78 4.16
C SER A 206 1.07 -18.57 3.81
N ASP A 207 0.53 -18.51 2.58
CA ASP A 207 -0.39 -17.45 2.18
C ASP A 207 -1.70 -17.52 2.95
N GLU A 208 -2.25 -18.72 3.18
CA GLU A 208 -3.50 -18.90 3.93
C GLU A 208 -3.39 -18.48 5.41
N LEU A 209 -2.18 -18.48 5.96
CA LEU A 209 -1.88 -18.06 7.33
C LEU A 209 -1.36 -16.62 7.44
N SER A 210 -1.55 -15.81 6.40
CA SER A 210 -1.01 -14.44 6.31
C SER A 210 -2.11 -13.38 6.23
N SER A 211 -3.19 -13.52 7.04
CA SER A 211 -4.31 -12.59 7.02
C SER A 211 -3.95 -11.23 7.63
N PHE A 212 -3.37 -11.18 8.83
CA PHE A 212 -3.11 -9.91 9.53
C PHE A 212 -1.65 -9.47 9.43
N PRO A 213 -1.39 -8.17 9.20
CA PRO A 213 -2.32 -7.15 8.67
C PRO A 213 -2.49 -7.27 7.15
N SER A 214 -3.52 -6.62 6.59
CA SER A 214 -3.74 -6.62 5.15
C SER A 214 -2.71 -5.77 4.40
N GLY A 215 -1.83 -6.41 3.63
CA GLY A 215 -0.88 -5.71 2.77
C GLY A 215 -1.56 -4.88 1.69
N HIS A 216 -2.58 -5.43 0.99
CA HIS A 216 -3.34 -4.69 -0.02
C HIS A 216 -4.00 -3.42 0.54
N SER A 217 -4.61 -3.53 1.74
CA SER A 217 -5.19 -2.37 2.40
C SER A 217 -4.14 -1.33 2.77
N THR A 218 -2.99 -1.74 3.34
CA THR A 218 -1.89 -0.84 3.67
C THR A 218 -1.35 -0.12 2.42
N TYR A 219 -1.08 -0.86 1.35
CA TYR A 219 -0.50 -0.29 0.14
C TYR A 219 -1.49 0.60 -0.63
N SER A 220 -2.76 0.29 -0.60
CA SER A 220 -3.80 1.17 -1.16
C SER A 220 -4.04 2.41 -0.31
N ALA A 221 -4.03 2.30 1.03
CA ALA A 221 -4.15 3.43 1.95
C ALA A 221 -3.02 4.45 1.79
N PHE A 222 -1.86 4.04 1.27
CA PHE A 222 -0.77 4.96 0.94
C PHE A 222 -1.21 6.08 -0.02
N ALA A 223 -2.22 5.85 -0.86
CA ALA A 223 -2.83 6.88 -1.70
C ALA A 223 -3.26 8.13 -0.92
N VAL A 224 -3.77 7.93 0.31
CA VAL A 224 -4.26 9.01 1.21
C VAL A 224 -3.14 9.97 1.63
N VAL A 225 -1.91 9.48 1.65
CA VAL A 225 -0.72 10.29 1.98
C VAL A 225 -0.02 10.77 0.71
N LEU A 226 0.11 9.90 -0.28
CA LEU A 226 0.84 10.16 -1.53
C LEU A 226 0.23 11.32 -2.33
N PHE A 227 -1.01 11.15 -2.78
CA PHE A 227 -1.60 12.08 -3.74
C PHE A 227 -1.85 13.48 -3.16
N PRO A 228 -2.35 13.65 -1.91
CA PRO A 228 -2.41 14.97 -1.30
C PRO A 228 -1.02 15.61 -1.09
N SER A 229 0.02 14.80 -0.82
CA SER A 229 1.38 15.32 -0.68
C SER A 229 1.93 15.86 -2.00
N ILE A 230 1.66 15.16 -3.10
CA ILE A 230 2.00 15.65 -4.44
C ILE A 230 1.20 16.89 -4.78
N ALA A 231 -0.11 16.91 -4.52
CA ALA A 231 -0.96 18.06 -4.79
C ALA A 231 -0.52 19.32 -4.04
N GLU A 232 0.02 19.17 -2.82
CA GLU A 232 0.54 20.30 -2.05
C GLU A 232 1.85 20.88 -2.59
N LEU A 233 2.58 20.19 -3.46
CA LEU A 233 3.77 20.72 -4.11
C LEU A 233 3.40 21.76 -5.19
N TYR A 234 2.26 21.62 -5.86
CA TYR A 234 1.90 22.43 -7.02
C TYR A 234 0.70 23.32 -6.72
N GLU A 235 0.85 24.66 -6.90
CA GLU A 235 -0.24 25.63 -6.64
C GLU A 235 -1.49 25.31 -7.46
N SER A 236 -1.34 24.92 -8.72
CA SER A 236 -2.46 24.53 -9.58
C SER A 236 -3.23 23.30 -9.08
N ALA A 237 -2.58 22.41 -8.34
CA ALA A 237 -3.19 21.20 -7.79
C ALA A 237 -3.77 21.41 -6.38
N LYS A 238 -3.32 22.41 -5.64
CA LYS A 238 -3.80 22.66 -4.26
C LYS A 238 -5.31 22.87 -4.17
N ARG A 239 -5.94 23.45 -5.17
CA ARG A 239 -7.41 23.62 -5.22
C ARG A 239 -8.16 22.29 -5.25
N TYR A 240 -7.54 21.24 -5.76
CA TYR A 240 -8.13 19.89 -5.88
C TYR A 240 -7.79 18.96 -4.71
N ARG A 241 -7.13 19.45 -3.68
CA ARG A 241 -6.68 18.60 -2.55
C ARG A 241 -7.80 17.84 -1.84
N ILE A 242 -9.00 18.44 -1.73
CA ILE A 242 -10.15 17.77 -1.09
C ILE A 242 -10.67 16.63 -1.98
N PRO A 243 -11.01 16.85 -3.26
CA PRO A 243 -11.41 15.74 -4.14
C PRO A 243 -10.32 14.68 -4.32
N ILE A 244 -9.04 15.05 -4.36
CA ILE A 244 -7.92 14.11 -4.41
C ILE A 244 -7.90 13.24 -3.16
N PHE A 245 -8.06 13.83 -1.98
CA PHE A 245 -8.12 13.10 -0.73
C PHE A 245 -9.35 12.17 -0.66
N ALA A 246 -10.52 12.66 -1.05
CA ALA A 246 -11.75 11.85 -1.10
C ALA A 246 -11.60 10.65 -2.06
N ALA A 247 -11.06 10.86 -3.25
CA ALA A 247 -10.77 9.79 -4.19
C ALA A 247 -9.78 8.76 -3.63
N SER A 248 -8.77 9.22 -2.88
CA SER A 248 -7.79 8.33 -2.22
C SER A 248 -8.43 7.47 -1.15
N ILE A 249 -9.35 8.02 -0.35
CA ILE A 249 -10.11 7.25 0.65
C ILE A 249 -11.02 6.23 -0.03
N LEU A 250 -11.76 6.64 -1.06
CA LEU A 250 -12.64 5.74 -1.81
C LEU A 250 -11.84 4.58 -2.43
N TRP A 251 -10.66 4.85 -2.97
CA TRP A 251 -9.77 3.82 -3.48
C TRP A 251 -9.35 2.83 -2.40
N TRP A 252 -8.94 3.33 -1.24
CA TRP A 252 -8.58 2.48 -0.09
C TRP A 252 -9.76 1.64 0.37
N ILE A 253 -10.94 2.24 0.58
CA ILE A 253 -12.15 1.52 1.01
C ILE A 253 -12.55 0.46 0.00
N ALA A 254 -12.54 0.77 -1.30
CA ALA A 254 -12.86 -0.19 -2.35
C ALA A 254 -11.87 -1.37 -2.35
N THR A 255 -10.57 -1.08 -2.21
CA THR A 255 -9.55 -2.14 -2.08
C THR A 255 -9.78 -2.98 -0.82
N ALA A 256 -10.01 -2.35 0.33
CA ALA A 256 -10.27 -3.04 1.60
C ALA A 256 -11.50 -3.96 1.49
N ALA A 257 -12.62 -3.45 0.96
CA ALA A 257 -13.82 -4.24 0.74
C ALA A 257 -13.59 -5.42 -0.20
N SER A 258 -12.82 -5.21 -1.27
CA SER A 258 -12.51 -6.30 -2.22
C SER A 258 -11.76 -7.45 -1.54
N ARG A 259 -10.90 -7.15 -0.55
CA ARG A 259 -10.14 -8.20 0.17
C ARG A 259 -11.02 -9.02 1.09
N MET A 260 -12.09 -8.42 1.59
CA MET A 260 -13.11 -9.12 2.38
C MET A 260 -13.99 -9.99 1.49
N THR A 261 -14.43 -9.49 0.34
CA THR A 261 -15.30 -10.23 -0.59
C THR A 261 -14.65 -11.49 -1.16
N VAL A 262 -13.31 -11.54 -1.27
CA VAL A 262 -12.56 -12.75 -1.67
C VAL A 262 -12.12 -13.60 -0.46
N GLY A 263 -12.52 -13.26 0.76
CA GLY A 263 -12.17 -13.99 1.99
C GLY A 263 -10.67 -13.96 2.33
N ALA A 264 -9.92 -13.03 1.76
CA ALA A 264 -8.48 -12.93 2.00
C ALA A 264 -8.15 -12.25 3.33
N HIS A 265 -9.04 -11.40 3.82
CA HIS A 265 -8.83 -10.58 5.02
C HIS A 265 -10.14 -10.33 5.75
N TYR A 266 -10.05 -10.09 7.05
CA TYR A 266 -11.13 -9.62 7.90
C TYR A 266 -11.20 -8.09 7.94
N LEU A 267 -12.28 -7.56 8.54
CA LEU A 267 -12.44 -6.10 8.69
C LEU A 267 -11.32 -5.49 9.54
N SER A 268 -10.92 -6.14 10.63
CA SER A 268 -9.81 -5.69 11.47
C SER A 268 -8.48 -5.64 10.72
N ASP A 269 -8.19 -6.62 9.84
CA ASP A 269 -6.95 -6.68 9.05
C ASP A 269 -6.84 -5.47 8.10
N VAL A 270 -7.94 -5.14 7.42
CA VAL A 270 -7.96 -4.05 6.44
C VAL A 270 -8.01 -2.68 7.12
N ALA A 271 -8.70 -2.56 8.25
CA ALA A 271 -8.74 -1.35 9.05
C ALA A 271 -7.35 -1.02 9.63
N PHE A 272 -6.66 -2.02 10.16
CA PHE A 272 -5.30 -1.86 10.67
C PHE A 272 -4.34 -1.35 9.59
N GLY A 273 -4.49 -1.79 8.34
CA GLY A 273 -3.71 -1.28 7.21
C GLY A 273 -3.81 0.24 7.03
N GLY A 274 -5.00 0.81 7.20
CA GLY A 274 -5.21 2.27 7.16
C GLY A 274 -4.58 3.00 8.36
N ILE A 275 -4.74 2.44 9.57
CA ILE A 275 -4.11 2.96 10.80
C ILE A 275 -2.59 3.00 10.63
N LEU A 276 -2.00 1.91 10.13
CA LEU A 276 -0.56 1.78 9.95
C LEU A 276 0.01 2.89 9.08
N VAL A 277 -0.63 3.22 7.96
CA VAL A 277 -0.15 4.28 7.06
C VAL A 277 -0.19 5.66 7.71
N VAL A 278 -1.29 5.99 8.40
CA VAL A 278 -1.41 7.29 9.09
C VAL A 278 -0.39 7.39 10.22
N PHE A 279 -0.20 6.32 10.98
CA PHE A 279 0.77 6.23 12.06
C PHE A 279 2.22 6.36 11.54
N ALA A 280 2.57 5.60 10.51
CA ALA A 280 3.87 5.69 9.84
C ALA A 280 4.15 7.12 9.36
N TYR A 281 3.17 7.74 8.72
CA TYR A 281 3.30 9.12 8.25
C TYR A 281 3.51 10.12 9.42
N ALA A 282 2.79 9.94 10.51
CA ALA A 282 2.94 10.79 11.69
C ALA A 282 4.33 10.65 12.31
N ILE A 283 4.79 9.41 12.53
CA ILE A 283 6.12 9.10 13.07
C ILE A 283 7.22 9.67 12.17
N VAL A 284 7.20 9.33 10.87
CA VAL A 284 8.23 9.77 9.93
C VAL A 284 8.30 11.30 9.86
N THR A 285 7.14 11.97 9.82
CA THR A 285 7.09 13.43 9.80
C THR A 285 7.62 14.03 11.12
N TYR A 286 7.34 13.40 12.25
CA TYR A 286 7.83 13.83 13.57
C TYR A 286 9.35 13.67 13.68
N VAL A 287 9.87 12.49 13.33
CA VAL A 287 11.32 12.21 13.30
C VAL A 287 12.04 13.18 12.36
N TYR A 288 11.50 13.40 11.16
CA TYR A 288 12.06 14.37 10.22
C TYR A 288 12.20 15.77 10.85
N LYS A 289 11.17 16.23 11.57
CA LYS A 289 11.20 17.55 12.25
C LYS A 289 12.27 17.61 13.34
N ILE A 290 12.45 16.57 14.11
CA ILE A 290 13.45 16.55 15.20
C ILE A 290 14.87 16.49 14.64
N VAL A 291 15.13 15.56 13.72
CA VAL A 291 16.48 15.27 13.23
C VAL A 291 17.03 16.39 12.36
N LEU A 292 16.19 16.98 11.51
CA LEU A 292 16.65 17.96 10.53
C LEU A 292 16.45 19.43 10.96
N LYS A 293 15.55 19.73 11.91
CA LYS A 293 15.50 21.07 12.53
C LYS A 293 16.67 21.36 13.46
N LYS A 294 17.38 20.35 13.98
CA LYS A 294 18.58 20.54 14.81
C LYS A 294 19.82 20.93 14.00
N LYS A 295 19.73 20.97 12.67
CA LYS A 295 20.85 21.31 11.76
C LYS A 295 20.71 22.66 11.07
N ALA A 296 19.61 23.37 11.30
CA ALA A 296 19.36 24.74 10.86
C ALA A 296 19.35 25.71 12.05
#